data_d8ea945ba900123e5c0d58f9f7c5dd95
#
_entry.id   d8ea945ba900123e5c0d58f9f7c5dd95
#
_cell.length_a   1.000
_cell.length_b   1.000
_cell.length_c   1.000
_cell.angle_alpha   90.00
_cell.angle_beta   90.00
_cell.angle_gamma   90.00
#
_symmetry.space_group_name_H-M   'P 1'
#
loop_
_entity.id
_entity.type
_entity.pdbx_description
1 polymer ?
#
loop_
_entity_poly.entity_id
_entity_poly.type
_entity_poly.pdbx_seq_one_letter_code
_entity_poly.pdbx_strand_id
1 'polypeptide(L)'
;MAGRLPMGQKELVRTKMLEMVKQGKITLKTAVVTMRVSYRQGIRLYAAYRKHGEAGLIHGNCGKRSNNRLPEKLREAAIQGYRERYADFGPTFAAEKLAEVEGISINAVTLRNLLIEAGEWKGRRRSKEYRSRRERRACFGELVQFDGSQHRWFEDRGGSCCLMTMIDDATNTREARFFEQETIQAAMSVLSLWISSYGIPQQLYCDKKNAFVLTREASDEELLAGIVEPKSHFGRACEKLGVEVIAANSPQAKGRVERNHGIDQDRLIKELRLAGISTMSEANEFLQKIYLPKMNKKFSRPAANPADAHVPLGNVSLKDIMCFEYQRTVGNDYVVRFENRLLQILKSNTSLPRAKDKVLVRVELDGSLSIIWKETHLLVKELTHTQGQKAKDVA
;
A
#
# COMPACT_ATOMS: atom_id res chain seq x y z
N MET A 1 -50.65 26.57 12.87
CA MET A 1 -49.58 25.77 13.50
C MET A 1 -48.42 26.70 13.81
N ALA A 2 -48.11 26.93 15.10
CA ALA A 2 -46.97 27.75 15.50
C ALA A 2 -45.70 27.05 15.07
N GLY A 3 -44.97 27.61 14.10
CA GLY A 3 -43.73 27.06 13.59
C GLY A 3 -42.69 26.94 14.70
N ARG A 4 -42.13 25.75 14.88
CA ARG A 4 -41.08 25.46 15.84
C ARG A 4 -39.86 26.34 15.49
N LEU A 5 -39.52 27.30 16.34
CA LEU A 5 -38.33 28.15 16.16
C LEU A 5 -37.09 27.28 16.19
N PRO A 6 -36.14 27.39 15.22
CA PRO A 6 -34.90 26.61 15.18
C PRO A 6 -33.92 27.19 16.20
N MET A 7 -34.12 26.85 17.48
CA MET A 7 -33.25 27.28 18.59
C MET A 7 -32.26 26.18 18.98
N GLY A 8 -30.99 26.50 18.97
CA GLY A 8 -29.94 25.63 19.50
C GLY A 8 -29.81 25.76 21.02
N GLN A 9 -28.94 24.92 21.64
CA GLN A 9 -28.72 24.94 23.10
C GLN A 9 -28.26 26.32 23.60
N LYS A 10 -27.49 27.06 22.81
CA LYS A 10 -27.02 28.43 23.18
C LYS A 10 -28.17 29.41 23.28
N GLU A 11 -29.08 29.36 22.32
CA GLU A 11 -30.29 30.23 22.29
C GLU A 11 -31.23 29.89 23.45
N LEU A 12 -31.44 28.63 23.77
CA LEU A 12 -32.23 28.19 24.92
C LEU A 12 -31.67 28.68 26.25
N VAL A 13 -30.34 28.60 26.45
CA VAL A 13 -29.69 29.14 27.65
C VAL A 13 -29.86 30.65 27.73
N ARG A 14 -29.71 31.36 26.59
CA ARG A 14 -29.92 32.81 26.52
C ARG A 14 -31.36 33.23 26.85
N THR A 15 -32.34 32.50 26.31
CA THR A 15 -33.76 32.72 26.62
C THR A 15 -34.01 32.60 28.09
N LYS A 16 -33.57 31.49 28.74
CA LYS A 16 -33.75 31.26 30.14
C LYS A 16 -33.13 32.37 31.01
N MET A 17 -31.87 32.75 30.70
CA MET A 17 -31.15 33.75 31.49
C MET A 17 -31.81 35.14 31.33
N LEU A 18 -32.18 35.53 30.11
CA LEU A 18 -32.81 36.84 29.85
C LEU A 18 -34.23 36.95 30.37
N GLU A 19 -34.96 35.85 30.43
CA GLU A 19 -36.25 35.79 31.09
C GLU A 19 -36.13 36.02 32.60
N MET A 20 -35.11 35.41 33.25
CA MET A 20 -34.83 35.67 34.68
C MET A 20 -34.42 37.14 34.94
N VAL A 21 -33.70 37.77 33.99
CA VAL A 21 -33.39 39.20 34.08
C VAL A 21 -34.65 40.04 33.97
N LYS A 22 -35.55 39.72 33.02
CA LYS A 22 -36.81 40.41 32.82
C LYS A 22 -37.72 40.32 34.05
N GLN A 23 -37.70 39.17 34.74
CA GLN A 23 -38.45 38.92 35.99
C GLN A 23 -37.75 39.54 37.20
N GLY A 24 -36.60 40.21 37.08
CA GLY A 24 -35.87 40.82 38.20
C GLY A 24 -35.17 39.80 39.12
N LYS A 25 -35.13 38.50 38.77
CA LYS A 25 -34.53 37.44 39.60
C LYS A 25 -33.01 37.48 39.60
N ILE A 26 -32.40 37.95 38.50
CA ILE A 26 -30.94 38.06 38.40
C ILE A 26 -30.60 39.39 37.67
N THR A 27 -29.40 39.88 37.89
CA THR A 27 -28.90 41.06 37.14
C THR A 27 -28.38 40.64 35.79
N LEU A 28 -28.36 41.61 34.81
CA LEU A 28 -27.77 41.34 33.49
C LEU A 28 -26.27 41.01 33.59
N LYS A 29 -25.57 41.57 34.58
CA LYS A 29 -24.15 41.22 34.86
C LYS A 29 -23.98 39.74 35.22
N THR A 30 -24.88 39.19 35.99
CA THR A 30 -24.88 37.75 36.36
C THR A 30 -25.25 36.87 35.14
N ALA A 31 -26.25 37.28 34.39
CA ALA A 31 -26.71 36.54 33.21
C ALA A 31 -25.64 36.40 32.13
N VAL A 32 -24.85 37.46 31.84
CA VAL A 32 -23.81 37.42 30.82
C VAL A 32 -22.67 36.46 31.16
N VAL A 33 -22.34 36.25 32.43
CA VAL A 33 -21.35 35.27 32.89
C VAL A 33 -21.82 33.87 32.51
N THR A 34 -23.07 33.54 32.85
CA THR A 34 -23.67 32.22 32.52
C THR A 34 -23.82 32.01 31.01
N MET A 35 -24.17 33.05 30.28
CA MET A 35 -24.27 33.01 28.80
C MET A 35 -22.91 33.00 28.12
N ARG A 36 -21.81 33.24 28.85
CA ARG A 36 -20.43 33.36 28.33
C ARG A 36 -20.31 34.40 27.20
N VAL A 37 -20.88 35.58 27.44
CA VAL A 37 -20.81 36.72 26.50
C VAL A 37 -20.32 37.97 27.23
N SER A 38 -19.80 38.95 26.47
CA SER A 38 -19.44 40.26 27.04
C SER A 38 -20.70 41.02 27.50
N TYR A 39 -20.53 41.92 28.47
CA TYR A 39 -21.63 42.74 28.99
C TYR A 39 -22.30 43.56 27.85
N ARG A 40 -21.49 44.13 26.95
CA ARG A 40 -21.98 44.87 25.77
C ARG A 40 -22.84 43.97 24.86
N GLN A 41 -22.45 42.72 24.66
CA GLN A 41 -23.25 41.75 23.90
C GLN A 41 -24.52 41.36 24.67
N GLY A 42 -24.45 41.25 26.00
CA GLY A 42 -25.62 41.00 26.87
C GLY A 42 -26.68 42.09 26.74
N ILE A 43 -26.28 43.39 26.73
CA ILE A 43 -27.20 44.51 26.52
C ILE A 43 -27.91 44.39 25.16
N ARG A 44 -27.14 44.05 24.08
CA ARG A 44 -27.73 43.90 22.73
C ARG A 44 -28.71 42.73 22.68
N LEU A 45 -28.38 41.60 23.27
CA LEU A 45 -29.23 40.41 23.35
C LEU A 45 -30.50 40.70 24.17
N TYR A 46 -30.36 41.41 25.29
CA TYR A 46 -31.51 41.78 26.10
C TYR A 46 -32.45 42.76 25.41
N ALA A 47 -31.90 43.74 24.71
CA ALA A 47 -32.71 44.68 23.90
C ALA A 47 -33.47 43.95 22.77
N ALA A 48 -32.77 43.00 22.07
CA ALA A 48 -33.40 42.17 21.04
C ALA A 48 -34.48 41.26 21.60
N TYR A 49 -34.23 40.65 22.79
CA TYR A 49 -35.20 39.83 23.49
C TYR A 49 -36.42 40.61 23.94
N ARG A 50 -36.25 41.84 24.47
CA ARG A 50 -37.36 42.70 24.85
C ARG A 50 -38.23 43.10 23.66
N LYS A 51 -37.61 43.30 22.48
CA LYS A 51 -38.31 43.76 21.26
C LYS A 51 -39.00 42.63 20.49
N HIS A 52 -38.34 41.48 20.39
CA HIS A 52 -38.76 40.37 19.50
C HIS A 52 -38.95 39.03 20.21
N GLY A 53 -38.88 39.00 21.55
CA GLY A 53 -38.96 37.77 22.32
C GLY A 53 -37.84 36.80 21.96
N GLU A 54 -38.10 35.50 22.02
CA GLU A 54 -37.17 34.43 21.70
C GLU A 54 -36.62 34.52 20.29
N ALA A 55 -37.43 34.95 19.33
CA ALA A 55 -37.02 35.14 17.94
C ALA A 55 -35.85 36.12 17.78
N GLY A 56 -35.76 37.13 18.68
CA GLY A 56 -34.68 38.13 18.70
C GLY A 56 -33.31 37.53 19.11
N LEU A 57 -33.27 36.32 19.65
CA LEU A 57 -32.04 35.63 20.06
C LEU A 57 -31.50 34.72 18.99
N ILE A 58 -32.27 34.43 17.95
CA ILE A 58 -31.84 33.65 16.80
C ILE A 58 -30.83 34.45 15.98
N HIS A 59 -29.70 33.84 15.64
CA HIS A 59 -28.70 34.53 14.85
C HIS A 59 -29.27 34.92 13.47
N GLY A 60 -29.08 36.19 13.05
CA GLY A 60 -29.66 36.73 11.83
C GLY A 60 -29.27 36.02 10.51
N ASN A 61 -28.28 35.15 10.56
CA ASN A 61 -27.90 34.27 9.44
C ASN A 61 -28.49 32.85 9.54
N CYS A 62 -29.27 32.58 10.60
CA CYS A 62 -29.94 31.29 10.71
C CYS A 62 -30.96 31.14 9.57
N GLY A 63 -30.89 30.04 8.83
CA GLY A 63 -31.73 29.79 7.66
C GLY A 63 -31.33 30.53 6.38
N LYS A 64 -30.35 31.44 6.41
CA LYS A 64 -29.83 32.09 5.21
C LYS A 64 -28.80 31.19 4.51
N ARG A 65 -28.80 31.25 3.18
CA ARG A 65 -27.78 30.57 2.37
C ARG A 65 -26.40 31.17 2.66
N SER A 66 -25.38 30.31 2.82
CA SER A 66 -24.00 30.77 3.02
C SER A 66 -23.52 31.55 1.79
N ASN A 67 -22.80 32.66 2.00
CA ASN A 67 -22.13 33.40 0.93
C ASN A 67 -21.06 32.56 0.19
N ASN A 68 -20.52 31.55 0.84
CA ASN A 68 -19.52 30.64 0.27
C ASN A 68 -20.17 29.40 -0.37
N ARG A 69 -21.49 29.39 -0.57
CA ARG A 69 -22.18 28.29 -1.25
C ARG A 69 -21.74 28.23 -2.71
N LEU A 70 -21.37 27.05 -3.17
CA LEU A 70 -21.07 26.82 -4.58
C LEU A 70 -22.26 27.17 -5.47
N PRO A 71 -22.01 27.69 -6.69
CA PRO A 71 -23.06 27.92 -7.70
C PRO A 71 -23.87 26.66 -7.95
N GLU A 72 -25.18 26.79 -8.15
CA GLU A 72 -26.07 25.63 -8.32
C GLU A 72 -25.65 24.77 -9.52
N LYS A 73 -25.29 25.39 -10.65
CA LYS A 73 -24.79 24.72 -11.85
C LYS A 73 -23.58 23.81 -11.55
N LEU A 74 -22.64 24.26 -10.70
CA LEU A 74 -21.45 23.47 -10.33
C LEU A 74 -21.83 22.31 -9.41
N ARG A 75 -22.79 22.49 -8.52
CA ARG A 75 -23.31 21.43 -7.63
C ARG A 75 -24.00 20.34 -8.43
N GLU A 76 -24.88 20.72 -9.36
CA GLU A 76 -25.58 19.81 -10.25
C GLU A 76 -24.60 19.04 -11.15
N ALA A 77 -23.63 19.73 -11.77
CA ALA A 77 -22.59 19.11 -12.58
C ALA A 77 -21.76 18.09 -11.78
N ALA A 78 -21.39 18.42 -10.54
CA ALA A 78 -20.63 17.51 -9.68
C ALA A 78 -21.44 16.26 -9.28
N ILE A 79 -22.74 16.40 -8.99
CA ILE A 79 -23.63 15.27 -8.68
C ILE A 79 -23.84 14.42 -9.92
N GLN A 80 -24.06 15.02 -11.07
CA GLN A 80 -24.27 14.32 -12.33
C GLN A 80 -23.02 13.52 -12.75
N GLY A 81 -21.85 14.16 -12.74
CA GLY A 81 -20.57 13.47 -13.03
C GLY A 81 -20.29 12.32 -12.07
N TYR A 82 -20.65 12.48 -10.78
CA TYR A 82 -20.56 11.40 -9.81
C TYR A 82 -21.46 10.21 -10.18
N ARG A 83 -22.74 10.45 -10.48
CA ARG A 83 -23.72 9.42 -10.83
C ARG A 83 -23.31 8.61 -12.06
N GLU A 84 -22.82 9.30 -13.09
CA GLU A 84 -22.51 8.68 -14.37
C GLU A 84 -21.24 7.87 -14.36
N ARG A 85 -20.20 8.33 -13.63
CA ARG A 85 -18.85 7.75 -13.78
C ARG A 85 -18.19 7.28 -12.47
N TYR A 86 -18.64 7.80 -11.33
CA TYR A 86 -17.94 7.63 -10.05
C TYR A 86 -18.86 7.14 -8.92
N ALA A 87 -20.01 6.54 -9.23
CA ALA A 87 -21.02 6.14 -8.25
C ALA A 87 -20.51 5.20 -7.14
N ASP A 88 -19.50 4.39 -7.43
CA ASP A 88 -18.84 3.50 -6.47
C ASP A 88 -17.58 4.09 -5.83
N PHE A 89 -17.21 5.33 -6.17
CA PHE A 89 -16.03 6.00 -5.61
C PHE A 89 -16.36 6.63 -4.27
N GLY A 90 -15.41 6.54 -3.31
CA GLY A 90 -15.52 7.36 -2.10
C GLY A 90 -15.47 8.86 -2.44
N PRO A 91 -16.21 9.74 -1.72
CA PRO A 91 -16.30 11.17 -2.07
C PRO A 91 -14.96 11.89 -2.19
N THR A 92 -13.92 11.42 -1.48
CA THR A 92 -12.59 12.02 -1.58
C THR A 92 -11.94 11.70 -2.92
N PHE A 93 -12.03 10.45 -3.36
CA PHE A 93 -11.44 10.03 -4.63
C PHE A 93 -12.27 10.53 -5.82
N ALA A 94 -13.60 10.55 -5.68
CA ALA A 94 -14.49 11.14 -6.67
C ALA A 94 -14.20 12.64 -6.90
N ALA A 95 -13.98 13.43 -5.83
CA ALA A 95 -13.61 14.83 -5.95
C ALA A 95 -12.30 15.04 -6.72
N GLU A 96 -11.31 14.16 -6.52
CA GLU A 96 -10.07 14.18 -7.27
C GLU A 96 -10.29 13.91 -8.76
N LYS A 97 -11.10 12.90 -9.08
CA LYS A 97 -11.41 12.55 -10.49
C LYS A 97 -12.26 13.60 -11.20
N LEU A 98 -13.24 14.17 -10.51
CA LEU A 98 -14.01 15.30 -11.03
C LEU A 98 -13.09 16.48 -11.38
N ALA A 99 -12.07 16.76 -10.55
CA ALA A 99 -11.11 17.81 -10.85
C ALA A 99 -10.14 17.44 -11.99
N GLU A 100 -9.62 16.20 -11.99
CA GLU A 100 -8.62 15.73 -12.96
C GLU A 100 -9.21 15.52 -14.36
N VAL A 101 -10.40 14.96 -14.47
CA VAL A 101 -10.99 14.51 -15.74
C VAL A 101 -12.06 15.48 -16.24
N GLU A 102 -12.91 15.99 -15.34
CA GLU A 102 -14.07 16.82 -15.69
C GLU A 102 -13.77 18.31 -15.55
N GLY A 103 -12.64 18.71 -14.98
CA GLY A 103 -12.35 20.11 -14.67
C GLY A 103 -13.23 20.70 -13.55
N ILE A 104 -13.99 19.87 -12.83
CA ILE A 104 -14.90 20.29 -11.74
C ILE A 104 -14.14 20.28 -10.42
N SER A 105 -13.62 21.44 -10.01
CA SER A 105 -12.91 21.59 -8.74
C SER A 105 -13.90 21.74 -7.58
N ILE A 106 -13.98 20.72 -6.73
CA ILE A 106 -14.83 20.70 -5.54
C ILE A 106 -14.11 20.06 -4.36
N ASN A 107 -14.27 20.65 -3.16
CA ASN A 107 -13.70 20.07 -1.96
C ASN A 107 -14.41 18.74 -1.61
N ALA A 108 -13.63 17.71 -1.21
CA ALA A 108 -14.14 16.37 -0.88
C ALA A 108 -15.22 16.38 0.22
N VAL A 109 -15.11 17.27 1.22
CA VAL A 109 -16.13 17.40 2.29
C VAL A 109 -17.41 18.00 1.72
N THR A 110 -17.29 18.99 0.86
CA THR A 110 -18.44 19.62 0.18
C THR A 110 -19.13 18.60 -0.72
N LEU A 111 -18.39 17.88 -1.54
CA LEU A 111 -18.95 16.80 -2.38
C LEU A 111 -19.67 15.76 -1.53
N ARG A 112 -19.04 15.29 -0.44
CA ARG A 112 -19.68 14.31 0.47
C ARG A 112 -21.02 14.82 0.99
N ASN A 113 -21.11 16.08 1.41
CA ASN A 113 -22.34 16.64 1.93
C ASN A 113 -23.42 16.75 0.83
N LEU A 114 -23.02 17.13 -0.39
CA LEU A 114 -23.92 17.16 -1.55
C LEU A 114 -24.47 15.77 -1.88
N LEU A 115 -23.60 14.75 -1.88
CA LEU A 115 -24.00 13.37 -2.15
C LEU A 115 -24.90 12.79 -1.04
N ILE A 116 -24.70 13.18 0.23
CA ILE A 116 -25.61 12.84 1.34
C ILE A 116 -26.96 13.52 1.15
N GLU A 117 -26.97 14.81 0.81
CA GLU A 117 -28.19 15.58 0.55
C GLU A 117 -28.98 15.01 -0.65
N ALA A 118 -28.28 14.56 -1.69
CA ALA A 118 -28.86 13.91 -2.87
C ALA A 118 -29.25 12.42 -2.65
N GLY A 119 -28.96 11.82 -1.49
CA GLY A 119 -29.23 10.41 -1.21
C GLY A 119 -28.25 9.41 -1.83
N GLU A 120 -27.19 9.88 -2.51
CA GLU A 120 -26.21 9.08 -3.23
C GLU A 120 -25.11 8.51 -2.31
N TRP A 121 -24.93 9.07 -1.11
CA TRP A 121 -23.89 8.64 -0.17
C TRP A 121 -24.43 8.48 1.24
N LYS A 122 -24.21 7.32 1.84
CA LYS A 122 -24.52 7.07 3.25
C LYS A 122 -23.24 7.17 4.08
N GLY A 123 -23.16 8.13 4.97
CA GLY A 123 -22.03 8.27 5.90
C GLY A 123 -21.87 7.02 6.79
N ARG A 124 -20.73 6.34 6.73
CA ARG A 124 -20.43 5.26 7.69
C ARG A 124 -20.00 5.86 9.02
N ARG A 125 -20.71 5.55 10.09
CA ARG A 125 -20.20 5.77 11.46
C ARG A 125 -19.08 4.75 11.69
N ARG A 126 -17.83 5.23 11.82
CA ARG A 126 -16.73 4.40 12.28
C ARG A 126 -16.78 4.35 13.81
N SER A 127 -16.77 3.16 14.39
CA SER A 127 -16.51 3.01 15.83
C SER A 127 -15.07 3.46 16.10
N LYS A 128 -14.86 4.19 17.17
CA LYS A 128 -13.53 4.60 17.62
C LYS A 128 -12.97 3.47 18.49
N GLU A 129 -12.23 2.55 17.90
CA GLU A 129 -11.40 1.62 18.67
C GLU A 129 -10.09 2.31 19.08
N TYR A 130 -9.71 2.16 20.32
CA TYR A 130 -8.39 2.57 20.79
C TYR A 130 -7.34 1.65 20.16
N ARG A 131 -6.39 2.23 19.44
CA ARG A 131 -5.26 1.51 18.86
C ARG A 131 -3.98 2.27 19.20
N SER A 132 -3.06 1.60 19.91
CA SER A 132 -1.71 2.12 20.09
C SER A 132 -1.00 2.18 18.74
N ARG A 133 -0.31 3.28 18.48
CA ARG A 133 0.48 3.47 17.26
C ARG A 133 1.95 3.22 17.57
N ARG A 134 2.59 2.33 16.82
CA ARG A 134 4.04 2.21 16.83
C ARG A 134 4.66 3.45 16.18
N GLU A 135 5.71 3.99 16.78
CA GLU A 135 6.51 5.04 16.17
C GLU A 135 7.12 4.59 14.85
N ARG A 136 7.40 5.53 13.98
CA ARG A 136 8.07 5.28 12.71
C ARG A 136 9.56 5.16 12.93
N ARG A 137 10.23 4.46 12.01
CA ARG A 137 11.67 4.56 11.91
C ARG A 137 12.09 5.99 11.56
N ALA A 138 13.31 6.34 11.94
CA ALA A 138 13.79 7.71 11.77
C ALA A 138 14.23 8.00 10.33
N CYS A 139 14.92 7.05 9.69
CA CYS A 139 15.57 7.24 8.40
C CYS A 139 14.83 6.48 7.28
N PHE A 140 14.90 7.03 6.06
CA PHE A 140 14.48 6.34 4.84
C PHE A 140 15.39 5.13 4.60
N GLY A 141 14.81 3.95 4.29
CA GLY A 141 15.55 2.71 4.06
C GLY A 141 15.96 1.92 5.32
N GLU A 142 15.68 2.44 6.52
CA GLU A 142 15.96 1.73 7.77
C GLU A 142 15.10 0.48 7.94
N LEU A 143 13.81 0.57 7.61
CA LEU A 143 12.87 -0.55 7.64
C LEU A 143 11.86 -0.46 6.51
N VAL A 144 11.79 -1.49 5.70
CA VAL A 144 10.80 -1.62 4.62
C VAL A 144 9.83 -2.74 4.96
N GLN A 145 8.53 -2.44 4.97
CA GLN A 145 7.49 -3.45 5.15
C GLN A 145 7.15 -4.06 3.79
N PHE A 146 7.07 -5.38 3.75
CA PHE A 146 6.82 -6.16 2.56
C PHE A 146 5.61 -7.05 2.75
N ASP A 147 4.68 -7.04 1.78
CA ASP A 147 3.46 -7.85 1.83
C ASP A 147 2.83 -8.03 0.45
N GLY A 148 2.10 -9.15 0.28
CA GLY A 148 1.30 -9.43 -0.90
C GLY A 148 -0.19 -9.21 -0.63
N SER A 149 -0.90 -8.65 -1.61
CA SER A 149 -2.34 -8.49 -1.58
C SER A 149 -3.01 -9.24 -2.72
N GLN A 150 -3.54 -10.42 -2.42
CA GLN A 150 -4.33 -11.21 -3.38
C GLN A 150 -5.72 -10.59 -3.49
N HIS A 151 -6.13 -10.18 -4.70
CA HIS A 151 -7.42 -9.56 -4.92
C HIS A 151 -7.86 -9.66 -6.38
N ARG A 152 -9.16 -9.37 -6.68
CA ARG A 152 -9.68 -9.22 -8.04
C ARG A 152 -9.38 -7.79 -8.56
N TRP A 153 -8.11 -7.50 -8.79
CA TRP A 153 -7.64 -6.17 -9.16
C TRP A 153 -8.23 -5.65 -10.48
N PHE A 154 -8.60 -6.55 -11.36
CA PHE A 154 -9.22 -6.22 -12.66
C PHE A 154 -10.75 -6.37 -12.63
N GLU A 155 -11.36 -6.65 -11.47
CA GLU A 155 -12.81 -6.92 -11.35
C GLU A 155 -13.23 -8.08 -12.28
N ASP A 156 -14.22 -7.86 -13.15
CA ASP A 156 -14.68 -8.86 -14.12
C ASP A 156 -13.89 -8.84 -15.44
N ARG A 157 -12.92 -7.92 -15.59
CA ARG A 157 -12.07 -7.76 -16.77
C ARG A 157 -10.88 -8.73 -16.79
N GLY A 158 -10.55 -9.36 -15.65
CA GLY A 158 -9.43 -10.28 -15.53
C GLY A 158 -9.51 -11.18 -14.30
N GLY A 159 -8.57 -12.11 -14.20
CA GLY A 159 -8.45 -13.02 -13.05
C GLY A 159 -7.98 -12.34 -11.76
N SER A 160 -8.07 -13.08 -10.66
CA SER A 160 -7.45 -12.68 -9.40
C SER A 160 -5.92 -12.75 -9.51
N CYS A 161 -5.22 -11.74 -9.03
CA CYS A 161 -3.77 -11.70 -9.00
C CYS A 161 -3.26 -11.03 -7.72
N CYS A 162 -1.97 -11.09 -7.47
CA CYS A 162 -1.33 -10.57 -6.28
C CYS A 162 -0.57 -9.28 -6.58
N LEU A 163 -0.87 -8.22 -5.84
CA LEU A 163 -0.05 -7.01 -5.80
C LEU A 163 0.98 -7.16 -4.68
N MET A 164 2.24 -7.39 -5.06
CA MET A 164 3.35 -7.39 -4.11
C MET A 164 3.80 -5.95 -3.87
N THR A 165 3.85 -5.54 -2.61
CA THR A 165 4.13 -4.14 -2.23
C THR A 165 5.24 -4.07 -1.20
N MET A 166 6.18 -3.18 -1.43
CA MET A 166 7.18 -2.74 -0.45
C MET A 166 6.90 -1.29 -0.07
N ILE A 167 6.94 -0.99 1.22
CA ILE A 167 6.69 0.36 1.74
C ILE A 167 7.66 0.71 2.86
N ASP A 168 8.31 1.85 2.72
CA ASP A 168 9.20 2.36 3.76
C ASP A 168 8.43 2.84 4.99
N ASP A 169 8.93 2.45 6.15
CA ASP A 169 8.31 2.75 7.43
C ASP A 169 8.38 4.24 7.80
N ALA A 170 9.48 4.89 7.49
CA ALA A 170 9.71 6.30 7.80
C ALA A 170 8.90 7.23 6.89
N THR A 171 9.06 7.06 5.59
CA THR A 171 8.57 7.99 4.57
C THR A 171 7.23 7.62 3.97
N ASN A 172 6.83 6.35 4.03
CA ASN A 172 5.68 5.80 3.30
C ASN A 172 5.88 5.75 1.78
N THR A 173 7.12 5.92 1.30
CA THR A 173 7.50 5.67 -0.10
C THR A 173 7.31 4.19 -0.41
N ARG A 174 6.84 3.87 -1.61
CA ARG A 174 6.48 2.50 -1.96
C ARG A 174 6.90 2.12 -3.37
N GLU A 175 7.16 0.82 -3.52
CA GLU A 175 7.28 0.08 -4.77
C GLU A 175 6.28 -1.05 -4.79
N ALA A 176 5.73 -1.38 -5.96
CA ALA A 176 4.79 -2.48 -6.09
C ALA A 176 4.81 -3.06 -7.52
N ARG A 177 4.41 -4.33 -7.64
CA ARG A 177 4.27 -5.01 -8.92
C ARG A 177 3.22 -6.12 -8.84
N PHE A 178 2.48 -6.33 -9.90
CA PHE A 178 1.53 -7.43 -10.03
C PHE A 178 2.20 -8.72 -10.45
N PHE A 179 1.76 -9.82 -9.85
CA PHE A 179 2.13 -11.20 -10.14
C PHE A 179 0.88 -12.08 -10.10
N GLU A 180 0.93 -13.24 -10.71
CA GLU A 180 -0.18 -14.21 -10.62
C GLU A 180 -0.45 -14.63 -9.18
N GLN A 181 0.64 -14.90 -8.43
CA GLN A 181 0.59 -15.37 -7.05
C GLN A 181 1.75 -14.77 -6.23
N GLU A 182 1.62 -14.84 -4.91
CA GLU A 182 2.68 -14.50 -3.98
C GLU A 182 3.71 -15.64 -3.93
N THR A 183 4.83 -15.47 -4.62
CA THR A 183 5.92 -16.44 -4.73
C THR A 183 7.26 -15.82 -4.29
N ILE A 184 8.26 -16.67 -4.06
CA ILE A 184 9.64 -16.23 -3.82
C ILE A 184 10.17 -15.41 -5.00
N GLN A 185 9.86 -15.82 -6.24
CA GLN A 185 10.21 -15.09 -7.45
C GLN A 185 9.60 -13.68 -7.47
N ALA A 186 8.32 -13.56 -7.11
CA ALA A 186 7.64 -12.28 -7.00
C ALA A 186 8.31 -11.38 -5.94
N ALA A 187 8.65 -11.95 -4.77
CA ALA A 187 9.33 -11.24 -3.70
C ALA A 187 10.71 -10.72 -4.11
N MET A 188 11.53 -11.58 -4.72
CA MET A 188 12.85 -11.20 -5.24
C MET A 188 12.73 -10.13 -6.32
N SER A 189 11.73 -10.22 -7.20
CA SER A 189 11.50 -9.24 -8.27
C SER A 189 11.17 -7.85 -7.72
N VAL A 190 10.29 -7.76 -6.71
CA VAL A 190 9.94 -6.46 -6.12
C VAL A 190 11.09 -5.89 -5.29
N LEU A 191 11.85 -6.76 -4.57
CA LEU A 191 13.05 -6.32 -3.86
C LEU A 191 14.11 -5.80 -4.82
N SER A 192 14.29 -6.44 -5.99
CA SER A 192 15.19 -5.95 -7.03
C SER A 192 14.79 -4.58 -7.57
N LEU A 193 13.49 -4.34 -7.76
CA LEU A 193 12.97 -3.01 -8.15
C LEU A 193 13.28 -1.97 -7.07
N TRP A 194 13.03 -2.29 -5.81
CA TRP A 194 13.33 -1.40 -4.69
C TRP A 194 14.80 -1.03 -4.66
N ILE A 195 15.69 -2.04 -4.70
CA ILE A 195 17.14 -1.83 -4.66
C ILE A 195 17.63 -0.99 -5.84
N SER A 196 17.08 -1.22 -7.03
CA SER A 196 17.43 -0.45 -8.22
C SER A 196 16.99 1.01 -8.13
N SER A 197 15.90 1.29 -7.41
CA SER A 197 15.35 2.65 -7.27
C SER A 197 15.98 3.43 -6.13
N TYR A 198 16.29 2.77 -4.99
CA TYR A 198 16.66 3.46 -3.75
C TYR A 198 17.94 2.92 -3.10
N GLY A 199 18.36 1.71 -3.40
CA GLY A 199 19.45 1.01 -2.71
C GLY A 199 18.97 -0.12 -1.80
N ILE A 200 19.91 -0.78 -1.14
CA ILE A 200 19.66 -1.94 -0.27
C ILE A 200 19.10 -1.44 1.07
N PRO A 201 17.89 -1.82 1.48
CA PRO A 201 17.33 -1.45 2.79
C PRO A 201 18.05 -2.21 3.90
N GLN A 202 18.12 -1.64 5.11
CA GLN A 202 18.75 -2.32 6.25
C GLN A 202 17.93 -3.49 6.76
N GLN A 203 16.60 -3.31 6.86
CA GLN A 203 15.68 -4.29 7.42
C GLN A 203 14.45 -4.48 6.54
N LEU A 204 13.99 -5.73 6.40
CA LEU A 204 12.72 -6.10 5.79
C LEU A 204 11.79 -6.69 6.83
N TYR A 205 10.57 -6.17 6.88
CA TYR A 205 9.51 -6.67 7.76
C TYR A 205 8.49 -7.44 6.93
N CYS A 206 8.46 -8.77 7.03
CA CYS A 206 7.59 -9.64 6.24
C CYS A 206 6.77 -10.60 7.13
N ASP A 207 5.78 -11.28 6.53
CA ASP A 207 4.99 -12.29 7.23
C ASP A 207 5.79 -13.57 7.48
N LYS A 208 5.38 -14.33 8.51
CA LYS A 208 5.92 -15.67 8.83
C LYS A 208 5.48 -16.73 7.82
N LYS A 209 5.37 -16.40 6.55
CA LYS A 209 5.11 -17.41 5.52
C LYS A 209 6.41 -18.17 5.24
N ASN A 210 6.30 -19.49 5.14
CA ASN A 210 7.44 -20.37 4.85
C ASN A 210 8.23 -20.02 3.58
N ALA A 211 7.62 -19.27 2.68
CA ALA A 211 8.28 -18.78 1.48
C ALA A 211 9.42 -17.79 1.79
N PHE A 212 9.29 -16.98 2.85
CA PHE A 212 10.27 -15.95 3.17
C PHE A 212 11.16 -16.34 4.34
N VAL A 213 10.58 -16.97 5.37
CA VAL A 213 11.30 -17.44 6.55
C VAL A 213 11.00 -18.92 6.72
N LEU A 214 12.02 -19.78 6.60
CA LEU A 214 11.85 -21.19 6.90
C LEU A 214 11.74 -21.37 8.42
N THR A 215 10.68 -22.06 8.83
CA THR A 215 10.43 -22.40 10.25
C THR A 215 10.73 -23.87 10.56
N ARG A 216 11.21 -24.66 9.56
CA ARG A 216 11.61 -26.03 9.77
C ARG A 216 12.99 -26.13 10.40
N GLU A 217 13.21 -27.17 11.13
CA GLU A 217 14.56 -27.56 11.61
C GLU A 217 15.46 -27.99 10.43
N ALA A 218 16.76 -27.88 10.63
CA ALA A 218 17.73 -28.35 9.66
C ALA A 218 17.66 -29.88 9.54
N SER A 219 17.80 -30.40 8.32
CA SER A 219 17.93 -31.82 8.09
C SER A 219 19.33 -32.35 8.56
N ASP A 220 19.45 -33.66 8.77
CA ASP A 220 20.72 -34.25 9.15
C ASP A 220 21.84 -33.93 8.15
N GLU A 221 21.53 -33.88 6.85
CA GLU A 221 22.48 -33.49 5.81
C GLU A 221 22.91 -32.02 5.92
N GLU A 222 22.00 -31.14 6.26
CA GLU A 222 22.26 -29.72 6.48
C GLU A 222 23.08 -29.49 7.74
N LEU A 223 22.79 -30.24 8.83
CA LEU A 223 23.57 -30.21 10.08
C LEU A 223 24.98 -30.70 9.85
N LEU A 224 25.17 -31.79 9.08
CA LEU A 224 26.49 -32.31 8.69
C LEU A 224 27.25 -31.30 7.81
N ALA A 225 26.54 -30.49 7.03
CA ALA A 225 27.14 -29.42 6.24
C ALA A 225 27.36 -28.12 7.05
N GLY A 226 27.07 -28.13 8.38
CA GLY A 226 27.23 -26.98 9.27
C GLY A 226 26.09 -25.95 9.17
N ILE A 227 24.98 -26.29 8.52
CA ILE A 227 23.81 -25.42 8.38
C ILE A 227 22.87 -25.73 9.54
N VAL A 228 22.88 -24.89 10.57
CA VAL A 228 21.98 -24.99 11.74
C VAL A 228 20.63 -24.40 11.46
N GLU A 229 20.58 -23.29 10.75
CA GLU A 229 19.34 -22.57 10.37
C GLU A 229 19.22 -22.55 8.84
N PRO A 230 18.39 -23.44 8.26
CA PRO A 230 18.17 -23.44 6.82
C PRO A 230 17.41 -22.17 6.40
N LYS A 231 17.84 -21.57 5.30
CA LYS A 231 17.22 -20.34 4.76
C LYS A 231 16.48 -20.63 3.47
N SER A 232 15.36 -19.94 3.27
CA SER A 232 14.70 -19.92 1.97
C SER A 232 15.61 -19.23 0.92
N HIS A 233 15.32 -19.43 -0.36
CA HIS A 233 16.06 -18.70 -1.41
C HIS A 233 15.98 -17.18 -1.23
N PHE A 234 14.83 -16.66 -0.78
CA PHE A 234 14.66 -15.25 -0.44
C PHE A 234 15.53 -14.84 0.76
N GLY A 235 15.49 -15.62 1.86
CA GLY A 235 16.30 -15.37 3.05
C GLY A 235 17.81 -15.39 2.75
N ARG A 236 18.27 -16.33 1.88
CA ARG A 236 19.64 -16.37 1.39
C ARG A 236 20.02 -15.12 0.58
N ALA A 237 19.12 -14.66 -0.30
CA ALA A 237 19.34 -13.43 -1.07
C ALA A 237 19.46 -12.21 -0.15
N CYS A 238 18.58 -12.09 0.84
CA CYS A 238 18.63 -11.01 1.84
C CYS A 238 19.95 -11.05 2.64
N GLU A 239 20.38 -12.24 3.07
CA GLU A 239 21.65 -12.40 3.79
C GLU A 239 22.87 -11.95 2.96
N LYS A 240 22.92 -12.36 1.68
CA LYS A 240 24.00 -11.93 0.75
C LYS A 240 24.02 -10.41 0.55
N LEU A 241 22.87 -9.76 0.68
CA LEU A 241 22.75 -8.30 0.61
C LEU A 241 22.98 -7.60 1.96
N GLY A 242 23.14 -8.35 3.05
CA GLY A 242 23.23 -7.78 4.39
C GLY A 242 21.91 -7.23 4.93
N VAL A 243 20.77 -7.67 4.38
CA VAL A 243 19.43 -7.25 4.80
C VAL A 243 18.92 -8.14 5.93
N GLU A 244 18.58 -7.54 7.05
CA GLU A 244 17.96 -8.24 8.17
C GLU A 244 16.47 -8.49 7.88
N VAL A 245 16.04 -9.75 7.90
CA VAL A 245 14.65 -10.14 7.72
C VAL A 245 13.98 -10.32 9.07
N ILE A 246 13.00 -9.46 9.38
CA ILE A 246 12.22 -9.49 10.61
C ILE A 246 10.86 -10.12 10.32
N ALA A 247 10.61 -11.30 10.92
CA ALA A 247 9.32 -11.97 10.81
C ALA A 247 8.25 -11.29 11.69
N ALA A 248 7.13 -10.91 11.09
CA ALA A 248 6.03 -10.26 11.80
C ALA A 248 5.35 -11.22 12.78
N ASN A 249 5.39 -10.92 14.08
CA ASN A 249 4.71 -11.68 15.13
C ASN A 249 3.26 -11.26 15.35
N SER A 250 2.84 -10.13 14.79
CA SER A 250 1.48 -9.62 14.97
C SER A 250 1.00 -8.77 13.77
N PRO A 251 -0.31 -8.79 13.46
CA PRO A 251 -0.89 -7.92 12.41
C PRO A 251 -0.66 -6.44 12.67
N GLN A 252 -0.64 -6.00 13.94
CA GLN A 252 -0.45 -4.59 14.29
C GLN A 252 0.90 -4.03 13.81
N ALA A 253 1.89 -4.88 13.72
CA ALA A 253 3.21 -4.51 13.26
C ALA A 253 3.26 -4.14 11.77
N LYS A 254 2.35 -4.70 10.96
CA LYS A 254 2.19 -4.43 9.51
C LYS A 254 1.15 -3.34 9.17
N GLY A 255 0.63 -2.62 10.14
CA GLY A 255 -0.49 -1.68 9.95
C GLY A 255 -0.28 -0.57 8.91
N ARG A 256 0.95 -0.37 8.37
CA ARG A 256 1.21 0.57 7.27
C ARG A 256 0.95 -0.07 5.93
N VAL A 257 1.52 -1.25 5.66
CA VAL A 257 1.30 -1.95 4.40
C VAL A 257 -0.18 -2.35 4.25
N GLU A 258 -0.83 -2.83 5.31
CA GLU A 258 -2.28 -3.13 5.31
C GLU A 258 -3.13 -1.90 4.98
N ARG A 259 -2.81 -0.74 5.55
CA ARG A 259 -3.50 0.51 5.22
C ARG A 259 -3.30 0.91 3.77
N ASN A 260 -2.10 0.71 3.22
CA ASN A 260 -1.82 1.00 1.82
C ASN A 260 -2.56 0.03 0.91
N HIS A 261 -2.61 -1.26 1.24
CA HIS A 261 -3.45 -2.22 0.50
C HIS A 261 -4.92 -1.77 0.47
N GLY A 262 -5.48 -1.30 1.59
CA GLY A 262 -6.83 -0.74 1.61
C GLY A 262 -7.00 0.51 0.73
N ILE A 263 -5.97 1.36 0.62
CA ILE A 263 -5.97 2.51 -0.29
C ILE A 263 -5.91 2.03 -1.74
N ASP A 264 -5.06 1.05 -2.05
CA ASP A 264 -4.88 0.54 -3.40
C ASP A 264 -6.11 -0.24 -3.86
N GLN A 265 -6.73 -1.04 -3.00
CA GLN A 265 -8.00 -1.72 -3.28
C GLN A 265 -9.15 -0.73 -3.56
N ASP A 266 -9.17 0.43 -2.89
CA ASP A 266 -10.16 1.47 -3.21
C ASP A 266 -9.80 2.27 -4.48
N ARG A 267 -8.52 2.56 -4.73
CA ARG A 267 -8.09 3.50 -5.78
C ARG A 267 -7.56 2.82 -7.03
N LEU A 268 -6.63 1.87 -6.90
CA LEU A 268 -5.94 1.27 -8.04
C LEU A 268 -6.90 0.49 -8.94
N ILE A 269 -7.84 -0.26 -8.35
CA ILE A 269 -8.88 -0.99 -9.10
C ILE A 269 -9.65 -0.05 -10.02
N LYS A 270 -10.06 1.10 -9.49
CA LYS A 270 -10.83 2.11 -10.21
C LYS A 270 -9.99 2.87 -11.23
N GLU A 271 -8.71 3.14 -10.92
CA GLU A 271 -7.78 3.74 -11.90
C GLU A 271 -7.52 2.82 -13.08
N LEU A 272 -7.32 1.51 -12.83
CA LEU A 272 -7.17 0.50 -13.89
C LEU A 272 -8.44 0.40 -14.75
N ARG A 273 -9.63 0.50 -14.13
CA ARG A 273 -10.92 0.52 -14.83
C ARG A 273 -11.05 1.75 -15.72
N LEU A 274 -10.76 2.92 -15.21
CA LEU A 274 -10.82 4.17 -15.97
C LEU A 274 -9.82 4.20 -17.14
N ALA A 275 -8.67 3.54 -16.97
CA ALA A 275 -7.66 3.39 -18.03
C ALA A 275 -7.97 2.24 -19.02
N GLY A 276 -9.04 1.46 -18.82
CA GLY A 276 -9.41 0.32 -19.68
C GLY A 276 -8.44 -0.86 -19.60
N ILE A 277 -7.61 -0.93 -18.56
CA ILE A 277 -6.56 -1.95 -18.40
C ILE A 277 -7.16 -3.25 -17.88
N SER A 278 -6.82 -4.37 -18.54
CA SER A 278 -7.30 -5.71 -18.20
C SER A 278 -6.18 -6.76 -18.10
N THR A 279 -4.98 -6.47 -18.57
CA THR A 279 -3.84 -7.38 -18.51
C THR A 279 -2.85 -6.99 -17.42
N MET A 280 -2.16 -7.97 -16.86
CA MET A 280 -1.14 -7.76 -15.83
C MET A 280 0.07 -6.98 -16.37
N SER A 281 0.43 -7.18 -17.63
CA SER A 281 1.54 -6.47 -18.26
C SER A 281 1.27 -4.97 -18.36
N GLU A 282 0.10 -4.59 -18.91
CA GLU A 282 -0.33 -3.19 -18.98
C GLU A 282 -0.47 -2.56 -17.60
N ALA A 283 -1.03 -3.34 -16.64
CA ALA A 283 -1.17 -2.87 -15.26
C ALA A 283 0.18 -2.59 -14.58
N ASN A 284 1.20 -3.42 -14.84
CA ASN A 284 2.54 -3.18 -14.32
C ASN A 284 3.18 -1.93 -14.94
N GLU A 285 2.97 -1.69 -16.23
CA GLU A 285 3.46 -0.48 -16.89
C GLU A 285 2.77 0.77 -16.33
N PHE A 286 1.43 0.74 -16.20
CA PHE A 286 0.64 1.80 -15.60
C PHE A 286 1.04 2.07 -14.15
N LEU A 287 1.24 1.00 -13.39
CA LEU A 287 1.65 1.07 -11.98
C LEU A 287 2.97 1.83 -11.84
N GLN A 288 3.98 1.46 -12.61
CA GLN A 288 5.31 2.06 -12.53
C GLN A 288 5.36 3.50 -13.08
N LYS A 289 4.73 3.75 -14.24
CA LYS A 289 4.84 5.04 -14.92
C LYS A 289 3.91 6.12 -14.39
N ILE A 290 2.73 5.72 -13.88
CA ILE A 290 1.65 6.65 -13.55
C ILE A 290 1.23 6.56 -12.08
N TYR A 291 0.83 5.37 -11.63
CA TYR A 291 0.18 5.24 -10.33
C TYR A 291 1.13 5.43 -9.14
N LEU A 292 2.25 4.72 -9.11
CA LEU A 292 3.22 4.82 -8.01
C LEU A 292 3.82 6.22 -7.86
N PRO A 293 4.29 6.89 -8.93
CA PRO A 293 4.75 8.28 -8.82
C PRO A 293 3.70 9.23 -8.25
N LYS A 294 2.44 9.10 -8.72
CA LYS A 294 1.31 9.90 -8.22
C LYS A 294 1.03 9.63 -6.75
N MET A 295 1.02 8.36 -6.35
CA MET A 295 0.74 7.96 -4.97
C MET A 295 1.89 8.29 -4.02
N ASN A 296 3.14 8.10 -4.42
CA ASN A 296 4.30 8.50 -3.64
C ASN A 296 4.32 10.01 -3.42
N LYS A 297 4.10 10.82 -4.47
CA LYS A 297 3.96 12.28 -4.33
C LYS A 297 2.85 12.68 -3.34
N LYS A 298 1.76 11.93 -3.30
CA LYS A 298 0.57 12.28 -2.48
C LYS A 298 0.67 11.81 -1.04
N PHE A 299 1.24 10.64 -0.78
CA PHE A 299 1.16 9.95 0.50
C PHE A 299 2.50 9.78 1.20
N SER A 300 3.63 9.99 0.52
CA SER A 300 4.91 10.02 1.18
C SER A 300 5.06 11.29 2.05
N ARG A 301 5.99 11.23 2.96
CA ARG A 301 6.34 12.31 3.88
C ARG A 301 7.86 12.35 4.06
N PRO A 302 8.42 13.47 4.49
CA PRO A 302 9.82 13.51 4.91
C PRO A 302 10.07 12.55 6.08
N ALA A 303 11.24 11.89 6.08
CA ALA A 303 11.73 11.15 7.22
C ALA A 303 12.02 12.09 8.40
N ALA A 304 11.99 11.57 9.63
CA ALA A 304 12.32 12.36 10.82
C ALA A 304 13.80 12.76 10.83
N ASN A 305 14.67 11.90 10.34
CA ASN A 305 16.08 12.16 10.07
C ASN A 305 16.30 12.17 8.56
N PRO A 306 16.90 13.22 7.97
CA PRO A 306 17.11 13.31 6.53
C PRO A 306 18.18 12.35 5.99
N ALA A 307 18.93 11.65 6.86
CA ALA A 307 19.89 10.65 6.43
C ALA A 307 19.20 9.48 5.71
N ASP A 308 19.77 9.07 4.59
CA ASP A 308 19.37 7.86 3.88
C ASP A 308 20.10 6.66 4.47
N ALA A 309 19.35 5.66 4.91
CA ALA A 309 19.87 4.46 5.54
C ALA A 309 20.11 3.31 4.54
N HIS A 310 19.78 3.50 3.27
CA HIS A 310 20.09 2.50 2.25
C HIS A 310 21.59 2.34 2.05
N VAL A 311 22.00 1.10 1.78
CA VAL A 311 23.37 0.80 1.39
C VAL A 311 23.43 0.78 -0.15
N PRO A 312 24.40 1.47 -0.76
CA PRO A 312 24.61 1.38 -2.21
C PRO A 312 24.91 -0.05 -2.66
N LEU A 313 24.34 -0.47 -3.79
CA LEU A 313 24.57 -1.82 -4.34
C LEU A 313 26.05 -2.10 -4.68
N GLY A 314 26.84 -1.07 -4.97
CA GLY A 314 28.23 -1.21 -5.37
C GLY A 314 28.38 -1.97 -6.69
N ASN A 315 29.40 -2.81 -6.77
CA ASN A 315 29.71 -3.62 -7.97
C ASN A 315 29.03 -4.99 -7.98
N VAL A 316 28.07 -5.22 -7.10
CA VAL A 316 27.41 -6.53 -6.96
C VAL A 316 26.30 -6.66 -8.02
N SER A 317 26.29 -7.80 -8.72
CA SER A 317 25.22 -8.11 -9.67
C SER A 317 23.97 -8.59 -8.93
N LEU A 318 22.86 -7.85 -9.04
CA LEU A 318 21.59 -8.31 -8.47
C LEU A 318 21.12 -9.64 -9.06
N LYS A 319 21.41 -9.94 -10.31
CA LYS A 319 21.06 -11.21 -10.95
C LYS A 319 21.71 -12.39 -10.26
N ASP A 320 22.96 -12.25 -9.81
CA ASP A 320 23.69 -13.31 -9.11
C ASP A 320 23.19 -13.58 -7.70
N ILE A 321 22.47 -12.62 -7.12
CA ILE A 321 21.89 -12.73 -5.77
C ILE A 321 20.42 -13.14 -5.84
N MET A 322 19.65 -12.46 -6.69
CA MET A 322 18.20 -12.68 -6.85
C MET A 322 17.92 -13.85 -7.79
N CYS A 323 18.36 -15.03 -7.41
CA CYS A 323 18.20 -16.25 -8.15
C CYS A 323 17.89 -17.43 -7.23
N PHE A 324 17.39 -18.53 -7.78
CA PHE A 324 17.26 -19.79 -7.09
C PHE A 324 18.55 -20.58 -7.24
N GLU A 325 19.10 -21.08 -6.16
CA GLU A 325 20.33 -21.86 -6.16
C GLU A 325 20.05 -23.29 -5.72
N TYR A 326 20.50 -24.25 -6.54
CA TYR A 326 20.33 -25.67 -6.31
C TYR A 326 21.65 -26.37 -6.46
N GLN A 327 22.09 -27.08 -5.43
CA GLN A 327 23.27 -27.93 -5.51
C GLN A 327 22.98 -29.20 -6.32
N ARG A 328 23.80 -29.51 -7.30
CA ARG A 328 23.70 -30.73 -8.14
C ARG A 328 25.06 -31.40 -8.28
N THR A 329 25.04 -32.69 -8.56
CA THR A 329 26.25 -33.49 -8.76
C THR A 329 26.52 -33.66 -10.26
N VAL A 330 27.76 -33.52 -10.67
CA VAL A 330 28.20 -33.75 -12.04
C VAL A 330 28.23 -35.24 -12.32
N GLY A 331 27.55 -35.67 -13.39
CA GLY A 331 27.56 -37.06 -13.84
C GLY A 331 28.93 -37.51 -14.37
N ASN A 332 29.12 -38.84 -14.54
CA ASN A 332 30.32 -39.40 -15.15
C ASN A 332 30.51 -38.96 -16.61
N ASP A 333 29.42 -38.54 -17.26
CA ASP A 333 29.30 -38.02 -18.60
C ASP A 333 29.47 -36.48 -18.68
N TYR A 334 29.86 -35.86 -17.58
CA TYR A 334 29.91 -34.39 -17.46
C TYR A 334 28.58 -33.68 -17.70
N VAL A 335 27.47 -34.37 -17.46
CA VAL A 335 26.12 -33.83 -17.55
C VAL A 335 25.59 -33.50 -16.15
N VAL A 336 25.01 -32.33 -16.01
CA VAL A 336 24.24 -31.92 -14.81
C VAL A 336 22.76 -32.04 -15.13
N ARG A 337 22.03 -32.80 -14.31
CA ARG A 337 20.60 -33.01 -14.46
C ARG A 337 19.83 -32.03 -13.58
N PHE A 338 18.93 -31.28 -14.18
CA PHE A 338 18.09 -30.31 -13.46
C PHE A 338 16.72 -30.16 -14.15
N GLU A 339 15.64 -30.42 -13.43
CA GLU A 339 14.24 -30.24 -13.89
C GLU A 339 13.97 -30.82 -15.29
N ASN A 340 14.27 -32.09 -15.51
CA ASN A 340 14.17 -32.77 -16.79
C ASN A 340 15.05 -32.22 -17.93
N ARG A 341 15.97 -31.30 -17.62
CA ARG A 341 16.98 -30.78 -18.55
C ARG A 341 18.30 -31.45 -18.31
N LEU A 342 19.03 -31.71 -19.39
CA LEU A 342 20.37 -32.28 -19.39
C LEU A 342 21.36 -31.21 -19.84
N LEU A 343 22.21 -30.76 -18.93
CA LEU A 343 23.13 -29.64 -19.16
C LEU A 343 24.55 -30.22 -19.27
N GLN A 344 25.06 -30.36 -20.49
CA GLN A 344 26.41 -30.82 -20.77
C GLN A 344 27.44 -29.72 -20.51
N ILE A 345 28.37 -29.96 -19.61
CA ILE A 345 29.51 -29.07 -19.39
C ILE A 345 30.45 -29.15 -20.61
N LEU A 346 30.80 -28.02 -21.19
CA LEU A 346 31.64 -27.96 -22.38
C LEU A 346 33.13 -28.06 -22.01
N LYS A 347 33.88 -28.79 -22.83
CA LYS A 347 35.36 -28.93 -22.67
C LYS A 347 36.11 -27.62 -22.81
N SER A 348 35.52 -26.60 -23.46
CA SER A 348 36.07 -25.27 -23.66
C SER A 348 36.18 -24.42 -22.37
N ASN A 349 35.64 -24.90 -21.23
CA ASN A 349 35.85 -24.22 -19.97
C ASN A 349 37.30 -24.20 -19.54
N THR A 350 37.77 -23.11 -19.01
CA THR A 350 39.16 -22.93 -18.51
C THR A 350 39.47 -23.91 -17.35
N SER A 351 38.45 -24.30 -16.58
CA SER A 351 38.54 -25.23 -15.48
C SER A 351 37.31 -26.13 -15.49
N LEU A 352 37.48 -27.41 -15.27
CA LEU A 352 36.41 -28.40 -15.31
C LEU A 352 36.26 -29.08 -13.93
N PRO A 353 35.03 -29.24 -13.46
CA PRO A 353 34.74 -30.07 -12.30
C PRO A 353 35.02 -31.54 -12.65
N ARG A 354 35.33 -32.33 -11.66
CA ARG A 354 35.45 -33.80 -11.81
C ARG A 354 34.05 -34.41 -11.78
N ALA A 355 33.93 -35.61 -12.34
CA ALA A 355 32.75 -36.45 -12.12
C ALA A 355 32.50 -36.59 -10.61
N LYS A 356 31.25 -36.49 -10.18
CA LYS A 356 30.77 -36.48 -8.78
C LYS A 356 31.08 -35.20 -7.98
N ASP A 357 31.76 -34.19 -8.55
CA ASP A 357 31.85 -32.88 -7.91
C ASP A 357 30.47 -32.23 -7.82
N LYS A 358 30.30 -31.42 -6.78
CA LYS A 358 29.09 -30.62 -6.60
C LYS A 358 29.24 -29.28 -7.32
N VAL A 359 28.25 -28.94 -8.10
CA VAL A 359 28.10 -27.65 -8.79
C VAL A 359 26.82 -26.95 -8.34
N LEU A 360 26.77 -25.64 -8.48
CA LEU A 360 25.61 -24.84 -8.16
C LEU A 360 24.87 -24.49 -9.46
N VAL A 361 23.62 -24.94 -9.59
CA VAL A 361 22.73 -24.52 -10.66
C VAL A 361 21.97 -23.30 -10.17
N ARG A 362 22.10 -22.19 -10.87
CA ARG A 362 21.32 -20.97 -10.65
C ARG A 362 20.22 -20.87 -11.67
N VAL A 363 19.00 -20.58 -11.20
CA VAL A 363 17.85 -20.23 -12.02
C VAL A 363 17.56 -18.75 -11.76
N GLU A 364 17.75 -17.93 -12.78
CA GLU A 364 17.49 -16.49 -12.69
C GLU A 364 15.98 -16.20 -12.70
N LEU A 365 15.58 -14.98 -12.35
CA LEU A 365 14.16 -14.59 -12.30
C LEU A 365 13.49 -14.63 -13.68
N ASP A 366 14.24 -14.55 -14.75
CA ASP A 366 13.75 -14.69 -16.14
C ASP A 366 13.69 -16.14 -16.61
N GLY A 367 14.05 -17.10 -15.75
CA GLY A 367 14.08 -18.54 -16.05
C GLY A 367 15.36 -19.02 -16.75
N SER A 368 16.31 -18.15 -17.01
CA SER A 368 17.62 -18.54 -17.55
C SER A 368 18.41 -19.37 -16.53
N LEU A 369 19.25 -20.29 -17.02
CA LEU A 369 20.04 -21.20 -16.21
C LEU A 369 21.54 -20.93 -16.37
N SER A 370 22.24 -20.90 -15.26
CA SER A 370 23.70 -20.90 -15.23
C SER A 370 24.23 -21.97 -14.27
N ILE A 371 25.40 -22.51 -14.57
CA ILE A 371 26.08 -23.47 -13.68
C ILE A 371 27.37 -22.83 -13.18
N ILE A 372 27.57 -22.91 -11.87
CA ILE A 372 28.72 -22.31 -11.20
C ILE A 372 29.50 -23.40 -10.46
N TRP A 373 30.81 -23.38 -10.64
CA TRP A 373 31.72 -24.21 -9.91
C TRP A 373 32.94 -23.40 -9.46
N LYS A 374 33.22 -23.43 -8.16
CA LYS A 374 34.31 -22.63 -7.56
C LYS A 374 34.28 -21.16 -8.03
N GLU A 375 33.08 -20.51 -7.89
CA GLU A 375 32.83 -19.14 -8.25
C GLU A 375 32.96 -18.80 -9.74
N THR A 376 33.21 -19.78 -10.59
CA THR A 376 33.34 -19.59 -12.05
C THR A 376 32.09 -20.09 -12.76
N HIS A 377 31.57 -19.28 -13.68
CA HIS A 377 30.49 -19.69 -14.58
C HIS A 377 30.98 -20.70 -15.59
N LEU A 378 30.32 -21.86 -15.65
CA LEU A 378 30.64 -22.90 -16.62
C LEU A 378 29.82 -22.72 -17.91
N LEU A 379 30.49 -22.82 -19.03
CA LEU A 379 29.85 -22.92 -20.33
C LEU A 379 29.17 -24.28 -20.45
N VAL A 380 27.87 -24.28 -20.70
CA VAL A 380 27.06 -25.49 -20.82
C VAL A 380 26.26 -25.49 -22.10
N LYS A 381 25.90 -26.67 -22.59
CA LYS A 381 24.99 -26.88 -23.70
C LYS A 381 23.84 -27.74 -23.23
N GLU A 382 22.62 -27.28 -23.43
CA GLU A 382 21.45 -28.11 -23.17
C GLU A 382 21.33 -29.20 -24.25
N LEU A 383 21.21 -30.42 -23.80
CA LEU A 383 21.02 -31.60 -24.67
C LEU A 383 19.51 -31.77 -24.87
N THR A 384 19.07 -31.71 -26.12
CA THR A 384 17.69 -32.11 -26.48
C THR A 384 17.52 -33.61 -26.31
N HIS A 385 16.48 -34.06 -25.64
CA HIS A 385 16.07 -35.48 -25.62
C HIS A 385 15.74 -35.93 -27.05
N THR A 386 16.76 -36.35 -27.79
CA THR A 386 16.55 -37.19 -28.97
C THR A 386 16.14 -38.56 -28.50
N GLN A 387 14.94 -39.01 -28.90
CA GLN A 387 14.34 -40.31 -28.59
C GLN A 387 15.34 -41.45 -28.65
N GLY A 388 15.91 -41.82 -27.50
CA GLY A 388 16.71 -43.02 -27.33
C GLY A 388 15.84 -44.19 -26.82
N GLN A 389 14.77 -44.54 -27.52
CA GLN A 389 14.01 -45.75 -27.31
C GLN A 389 13.56 -46.31 -28.66
N LYS A 390 14.51 -46.91 -29.39
CA LYS A 390 14.24 -47.97 -30.37
C LYS A 390 15.51 -48.77 -30.57
N ALA A 391 15.81 -49.67 -29.69
CA ALA A 391 16.68 -50.83 -29.98
C ALA A 391 16.71 -51.77 -28.76
N LYS A 392 15.59 -52.36 -28.42
CA LYS A 392 15.52 -53.64 -27.67
C LYS A 392 14.17 -54.28 -27.96
N ASP A 393 14.00 -54.70 -29.16
CA ASP A 393 13.05 -55.76 -29.52
C ASP A 393 13.45 -56.20 -30.93
N VAL A 394 14.47 -57.01 -31.04
CA VAL A 394 14.71 -58.08 -32.03
C VAL A 394 15.97 -58.84 -31.58
N ALA A 395 15.83 -59.89 -30.81
CA ALA A 395 16.51 -61.16 -30.89
C ALA A 395 15.96 -62.06 -29.77
#